data_53f033c08e8ebd9ab57e561112dcab9a
#
_entry.id   53f033c08e8ebd9ab57e561112dcab9a
#
_cell.length_a   1.000
_cell.length_b   1.000
_cell.length_c   1.000
_cell.angle_alpha   90.00
_cell.angle_beta   90.00
_cell.angle_gamma   90.00
#
_symmetry.space_group_name_H-M   'P 1'
#
loop_
_entity.id
_entity.type
_entity.pdbx_description
1 polymer ?
#
loop_
_entity_poly.entity_id
_entity_poly.type
_entity_poly.pdbx_seq_one_letter_code
_entity_poly.pdbx_strand_id
1 'polypeptide(L)'
;MKIVKIESLTDIPEKFLGTPIESLIRYQNFAEPFAKYDSAQLLVAMCMDNRKQLRIPENFAYIIRTGGANLRYSEFKVSYAIALGKVDYIVLIAHDNCGMVNLPSKMNSFIEGLSRLENWDEEKAKDHFYNYAPMHEIENELDFVVNESKRLSKRYAGIVVVPLYYTLDENRLNLISE
;
A
#
# COMPACT_ATOMS: atom_id res chain seq x y z
N MET A 1 -4.55 0.95 17.48
CA MET A 1 -4.69 1.91 16.38
C MET A 1 -6.14 2.02 15.94
N LYS A 2 -6.57 3.19 15.45
CA LYS A 2 -7.95 3.43 14.99
C LYS A 2 -7.93 4.06 13.60
N ILE A 3 -8.93 3.72 12.80
CA ILE A 3 -9.19 4.38 11.52
C ILE A 3 -9.99 5.65 11.81
N VAL A 4 -9.49 6.78 11.29
CA VAL A 4 -10.18 8.07 11.36
C VAL A 4 -10.67 8.41 9.96
N LYS A 5 -11.99 8.45 9.80
CA LYS A 5 -12.61 8.72 8.49
C LYS A 5 -12.33 10.14 8.03
N ILE A 6 -12.14 10.29 6.72
CA ILE A 6 -12.07 11.59 6.04
C ILE A 6 -13.34 11.73 5.21
N GLU A 7 -14.35 12.38 5.78
CA GLU A 7 -15.67 12.57 5.16
C GLU A 7 -15.82 13.94 4.47
N SER A 8 -15.02 14.91 4.93
CA SER A 8 -14.98 16.27 4.40
C SER A 8 -13.55 16.78 4.22
N LEU A 9 -13.36 17.88 3.49
CA LEU A 9 -12.06 18.51 3.31
C LEU A 9 -11.46 19.02 4.63
N THR A 10 -12.30 19.36 5.60
CA THR A 10 -11.86 19.82 6.92
C THR A 10 -11.32 18.71 7.81
N ASP A 11 -11.53 17.44 7.43
CA ASP A 11 -10.98 16.28 8.15
C ASP A 11 -9.52 15.99 7.74
N ILE A 12 -9.04 16.64 6.68
CA ILE A 12 -7.64 16.54 6.25
C ILE A 12 -6.78 17.31 7.25
N PRO A 13 -5.82 16.65 7.92
CA PRO A 13 -4.96 17.32 8.89
C PRO A 13 -4.19 18.50 8.29
N GLU A 14 -4.07 19.58 9.05
CA GLU A 14 -3.35 20.80 8.65
C GLU A 14 -1.93 20.51 8.14
N LYS A 15 -1.24 19.56 8.74
CA LYS A 15 0.11 19.12 8.31
C LYS A 15 0.18 18.56 6.88
N PHE A 16 -0.95 18.21 6.27
CA PHE A 16 -1.01 17.69 4.90
C PHE A 16 -1.46 18.74 3.88
N LEU A 17 -1.95 19.89 4.34
CA LEU A 17 -2.39 20.96 3.45
C LEU A 17 -1.23 21.46 2.58
N GLY A 18 -1.48 21.61 1.28
CA GLY A 18 -0.48 21.99 0.29
C GLY A 18 0.53 20.91 -0.08
N THR A 19 0.37 19.67 0.43
CA THR A 19 1.25 18.54 0.11
C THR A 19 0.62 17.59 -0.92
N PRO A 20 1.43 16.73 -1.58
CA PRO A 20 0.90 15.68 -2.45
C PRO A 20 -0.03 14.68 -1.75
N ILE A 21 0.05 14.58 -0.41
CA ILE A 21 -0.84 13.71 0.38
C ILE A 21 -2.26 14.28 0.39
N GLU A 22 -2.41 15.60 0.56
CA GLU A 22 -3.71 16.26 0.42
C GLU A 22 -4.30 15.99 -0.97
N SER A 23 -3.50 16.22 -2.02
CA SER A 23 -3.94 16.00 -3.40
C SER A 23 -4.41 14.56 -3.65
N LEU A 24 -3.66 13.57 -3.15
CA LEU A 24 -4.05 12.16 -3.22
C LEU A 24 -5.42 11.91 -2.58
N ILE A 25 -5.63 12.44 -1.36
CA ILE A 25 -6.90 12.30 -0.63
C ILE A 25 -8.04 13.00 -1.39
N ARG A 26 -7.81 14.22 -1.89
CA ARG A 26 -8.80 14.98 -2.64
C ARG A 26 -9.22 14.27 -3.94
N TYR A 27 -8.26 13.73 -4.68
CA TYR A 27 -8.54 12.96 -5.88
C TYR A 27 -9.35 11.70 -5.56
N GLN A 28 -8.95 10.95 -4.53
CA GLN A 28 -9.60 9.70 -4.19
C GLN A 28 -10.97 9.88 -3.54
N ASN A 29 -11.07 10.76 -2.52
CA ASN A 29 -12.25 10.84 -1.68
C ASN A 29 -13.31 11.82 -2.19
N PHE A 30 -12.88 12.88 -2.89
CA PHE A 30 -13.77 14.00 -3.26
C PHE A 30 -13.89 14.19 -4.77
N ALA A 31 -13.34 13.27 -5.55
CA ALA A 31 -13.41 13.28 -7.00
C ALA A 31 -12.96 14.61 -7.64
N GLU A 32 -12.02 15.30 -6.98
CA GLU A 32 -11.50 16.58 -7.47
C GLU A 32 -10.98 16.45 -8.92
N PRO A 33 -11.15 17.45 -9.77
CA PRO A 33 -10.61 17.46 -11.12
C PRO A 33 -9.09 17.29 -11.12
N PHE A 34 -8.58 16.50 -12.07
CA PHE A 34 -7.15 16.22 -12.15
C PHE A 34 -6.35 17.44 -12.59
N ALA A 35 -5.31 17.79 -11.83
CA ALA A 35 -4.25 18.67 -12.28
C ALA A 35 -3.29 17.93 -13.24
N LYS A 36 -2.48 18.67 -13.97
CA LYS A 36 -1.40 18.12 -14.80
C LYS A 36 -0.10 18.11 -14.01
N TYR A 37 0.65 17.01 -14.17
CA TYR A 37 1.94 16.82 -13.52
C TYR A 37 2.99 16.42 -14.54
N ASP A 38 4.14 17.09 -14.50
CA ASP A 38 5.30 16.78 -15.34
C ASP A 38 6.22 15.72 -14.69
N SER A 39 6.07 15.49 -13.38
CA SER A 39 6.84 14.51 -12.61
C SER A 39 6.05 13.98 -11.43
N ALA A 40 6.43 12.80 -10.94
CA ALA A 40 5.81 12.20 -9.78
C ALA A 40 6.02 13.06 -8.53
N GLN A 41 4.95 13.25 -7.77
CA GLN A 41 4.92 14.03 -6.54
C GLN A 41 5.17 13.17 -5.29
N LEU A 42 4.88 11.87 -5.39
CA LEU A 42 5.03 10.92 -4.28
C LEU A 42 5.21 9.49 -4.78
N LEU A 43 5.61 8.61 -3.88
CA LEU A 43 5.55 7.17 -4.05
C LEU A 43 4.35 6.62 -3.27
N VAL A 44 3.50 5.85 -3.94
CA VAL A 44 2.42 5.08 -3.32
C VAL A 44 2.82 3.61 -3.27
N ALA A 45 2.78 3.01 -2.09
CA ALA A 45 2.84 1.57 -1.89
C ALA A 45 1.48 1.04 -1.47
N MET A 46 0.96 0.05 -2.18
CA MET A 46 -0.33 -0.56 -1.87
C MET A 46 -0.33 -2.04 -2.20
N CYS A 47 -1.33 -2.77 -1.67
CA CYS A 47 -1.48 -4.17 -1.97
C CYS A 47 -1.75 -4.42 -3.46
N MET A 48 -1.33 -5.59 -3.95
CA MET A 48 -1.64 -6.07 -5.31
C MET A 48 -3.12 -6.38 -5.53
N ASP A 49 -3.93 -6.37 -4.48
CA ASP A 49 -5.36 -6.65 -4.52
C ASP A 49 -6.08 -5.78 -5.57
N ASN A 50 -6.80 -6.42 -6.49
CA ASN A 50 -7.43 -5.77 -7.63
C ASN A 50 -8.79 -5.12 -7.30
N ARG A 51 -9.32 -5.34 -6.08
CA ARG A 51 -10.60 -4.74 -5.65
C ARG A 51 -10.48 -3.24 -5.40
N LYS A 52 -9.25 -2.68 -5.37
CA LYS A 52 -9.02 -1.26 -5.16
C LYS A 52 -8.22 -0.63 -6.28
N GLN A 53 -8.65 0.54 -6.67
CA GLN A 53 -7.95 1.39 -7.62
C GLN A 53 -7.88 2.80 -7.08
N LEU A 54 -6.74 3.46 -7.27
CA LEU A 54 -6.61 4.87 -6.92
C LEU A 54 -7.06 5.73 -8.09
N ARG A 55 -7.86 6.72 -7.76
CA ARG A 55 -8.24 7.79 -8.68
C ARG A 55 -7.18 8.88 -8.61
N ILE A 56 -6.18 8.80 -9.47
CA ILE A 56 -5.07 9.76 -9.55
C ILE A 56 -4.76 10.11 -11.00
N PRO A 57 -4.27 11.34 -11.29
CA PRO A 57 -3.88 11.74 -12.64
C PRO A 57 -2.58 11.06 -13.09
N GLU A 58 -2.35 11.13 -14.40
CA GLU A 58 -1.06 10.71 -15.00
C GLU A 58 0.11 11.46 -14.38
N ASN A 59 1.26 10.82 -14.30
CA ASN A 59 2.52 11.35 -13.75
C ASN A 59 2.47 11.78 -12.28
N PHE A 60 1.35 11.62 -11.57
CA PHE A 60 1.23 12.08 -10.19
C PHE A 60 2.05 11.26 -9.20
N ALA A 61 2.14 9.94 -9.40
CA ALA A 61 2.79 9.06 -8.43
C ALA A 61 3.55 7.90 -9.07
N TYR A 62 4.69 7.51 -8.48
CA TYR A 62 5.17 6.15 -8.61
C TYR A 62 4.25 5.22 -7.82
N ILE A 63 3.94 4.04 -8.37
CA ILE A 63 3.09 3.05 -7.71
C ILE A 63 3.83 1.73 -7.59
N ILE A 64 3.99 1.23 -6.37
CA ILE A 64 4.49 -0.11 -6.08
C ILE A 64 3.33 -0.94 -5.51
N ARG A 65 2.96 -2.01 -6.21
CA ARG A 65 2.01 -2.99 -5.72
C ARG A 65 2.74 -4.24 -5.26
N THR A 66 2.46 -4.66 -4.03
CA THR A 66 3.06 -5.86 -3.39
C THR A 66 2.02 -6.57 -2.54
N GLY A 67 2.36 -7.72 -1.96
CA GLY A 67 1.52 -8.32 -0.93
C GLY A 67 1.44 -7.41 0.30
N GLY A 68 0.22 -7.00 0.71
CA GLY A 68 -0.01 -6.19 1.92
C GLY A 68 0.69 -4.83 1.98
N ALA A 69 1.09 -4.24 0.86
CA ALA A 69 1.95 -3.05 0.79
C ALA A 69 3.35 -3.25 1.42
N ASN A 70 3.83 -4.49 1.51
CA ASN A 70 5.12 -4.82 2.09
C ASN A 70 6.27 -4.41 1.16
N LEU A 71 7.07 -3.43 1.55
CA LEU A 71 8.18 -2.90 0.76
C LEU A 71 9.55 -3.52 1.10
N ARG A 72 9.62 -4.45 2.06
CA ARG A 72 10.90 -5.03 2.51
C ARG A 72 11.71 -5.65 1.38
N TYR A 73 11.03 -6.21 0.37
CA TYR A 73 11.65 -6.80 -0.82
C TYR A 73 11.62 -5.85 -2.04
N SER A 74 11.27 -4.59 -1.83
CA SER A 74 11.21 -3.55 -2.86
C SER A 74 12.09 -2.35 -2.56
N GLU A 75 13.07 -2.48 -1.69
CA GLU A 75 13.95 -1.39 -1.21
C GLU A 75 14.61 -0.63 -2.35
N PHE A 76 15.11 -1.32 -3.38
CA PHE A 76 15.70 -0.66 -4.54
C PHE A 76 14.69 0.22 -5.29
N LYS A 77 13.43 -0.23 -5.44
CA LYS A 77 12.37 0.56 -6.09
C LYS A 77 12.03 1.81 -5.29
N VAL A 78 12.05 1.71 -3.95
CA VAL A 78 11.84 2.86 -3.05
C VAL A 78 12.98 3.87 -3.22
N SER A 79 14.22 3.43 -3.10
CA SER A 79 15.39 4.30 -3.26
C SER A 79 15.50 4.90 -4.67
N TYR A 80 15.06 4.18 -5.70
CA TYR A 80 14.97 4.71 -7.07
C TYR A 80 13.98 5.88 -7.16
N ALA A 81 12.77 5.73 -6.61
CA ALA A 81 11.77 6.79 -6.60
C ALA A 81 12.27 8.05 -5.87
N ILE A 82 13.00 7.86 -4.76
CA ILE A 82 13.60 8.96 -4.00
C ILE A 82 14.74 9.61 -4.80
N ALA A 83 15.72 8.82 -5.22
CA ALA A 83 16.97 9.35 -5.76
C ALA A 83 16.83 9.91 -7.18
N LEU A 84 16.11 9.21 -8.03
CA LEU A 84 15.94 9.57 -9.46
C LEU A 84 14.58 10.21 -9.72
N GLY A 85 13.52 9.74 -9.05
CA GLY A 85 12.20 10.33 -9.12
C GLY A 85 12.04 11.60 -8.31
N LYS A 86 12.96 11.89 -7.37
CA LYS A 86 12.98 13.07 -6.50
C LYS A 86 11.70 13.25 -5.69
N VAL A 87 11.10 12.13 -5.25
CA VAL A 87 9.91 12.18 -4.39
C VAL A 87 10.33 12.36 -2.92
N ASP A 88 9.66 13.28 -2.24
CA ASP A 88 9.87 13.57 -0.81
C ASP A 88 8.79 12.94 0.08
N TYR A 89 7.79 12.31 -0.53
CA TYR A 89 6.65 11.71 0.16
C TYR A 89 6.46 10.25 -0.24
N ILE A 90 6.21 9.41 0.75
CA ILE A 90 5.83 8.00 0.58
C ILE A 90 4.51 7.77 1.31
N VAL A 91 3.53 7.21 0.63
CA VAL A 91 2.26 6.80 1.21
C VAL A 91 2.15 5.28 1.15
N LEU A 92 1.98 4.64 2.32
CA LEU A 92 1.66 3.22 2.41
C LEU A 92 0.17 3.05 2.65
N ILE A 93 -0.50 2.28 1.81
CA ILE A 93 -1.94 2.11 1.87
C ILE A 93 -2.28 0.66 2.26
N ALA A 94 -2.72 0.46 3.49
CA ALA A 94 -3.38 -0.76 3.93
C ALA A 94 -4.85 -0.77 3.48
N HIS A 95 -5.52 -1.92 3.58
CA HIS A 95 -6.95 -2.03 3.27
C HIS A 95 -7.58 -3.19 4.04
N ASP A 96 -8.88 -3.14 4.23
CA ASP A 96 -9.66 -4.19 4.88
C ASP A 96 -9.65 -5.51 4.07
N ASN A 97 -9.78 -6.62 4.78
CA ASN A 97 -9.80 -7.98 4.21
C ASN A 97 -8.61 -8.27 3.28
N CYS A 98 -7.41 -7.91 3.69
CA CYS A 98 -6.20 -8.17 2.91
C CYS A 98 -5.91 -9.66 2.80
N GLY A 99 -5.68 -10.12 1.57
CA GLY A 99 -5.35 -11.51 1.29
C GLY A 99 -4.04 -12.00 1.94
N MET A 100 -3.17 -11.09 2.39
CA MET A 100 -1.88 -11.42 3.01
C MET A 100 -1.99 -11.64 4.54
N VAL A 101 -3.15 -11.38 5.13
CA VAL A 101 -3.40 -11.70 6.54
C VAL A 101 -3.68 -13.19 6.68
N ASN A 102 -3.01 -13.83 7.64
CA ASN A 102 -3.19 -15.24 7.97
C ASN A 102 -3.00 -16.17 6.74
N LEU A 103 -1.87 -16.04 6.04
CA LEU A 103 -1.53 -16.89 4.89
C LEU A 103 -1.56 -18.40 5.21
N PRO A 104 -1.12 -18.88 6.39
CA PRO A 104 -1.19 -20.29 6.72
C PRO A 104 -2.59 -20.91 6.57
N SER A 105 -3.64 -20.16 6.88
CA SER A 105 -5.02 -20.63 6.70
C SER A 105 -5.43 -20.83 5.23
N LYS A 106 -4.67 -20.28 4.29
CA LYS A 106 -4.92 -20.35 2.85
C LYS A 106 -4.05 -21.38 2.13
N MET A 107 -3.15 -22.03 2.85
CA MET A 107 -2.15 -22.95 2.28
C MET A 107 -2.79 -24.06 1.42
N ASN A 108 -3.81 -24.74 1.94
CA ASN A 108 -4.45 -25.84 1.20
C ASN A 108 -5.09 -25.35 -0.11
N SER A 109 -5.81 -24.24 -0.07
CA SER A 109 -6.41 -23.66 -1.27
C SER A 109 -5.37 -23.15 -2.28
N PHE A 110 -4.21 -22.67 -1.78
CA PHE A 110 -3.09 -22.25 -2.63
C PHE A 110 -2.47 -23.46 -3.35
N ILE A 111 -2.19 -24.54 -2.62
CA ILE A 111 -1.62 -25.78 -3.18
C ILE A 111 -2.58 -26.37 -4.22
N GLU A 112 -3.85 -26.54 -3.86
CA GLU A 112 -4.87 -27.05 -4.75
C GLU A 112 -5.00 -26.20 -6.02
N GLY A 113 -4.94 -24.86 -5.87
CA GLY A 113 -5.00 -23.94 -7.00
C GLY A 113 -3.84 -24.13 -7.97
N LEU A 114 -2.61 -24.23 -7.49
CA LEU A 114 -1.42 -24.46 -8.33
C LEU A 114 -1.43 -25.85 -8.97
N SER A 115 -1.83 -26.87 -8.24
CA SER A 115 -1.93 -28.23 -8.78
C SER A 115 -2.96 -28.31 -9.92
N ARG A 116 -4.10 -27.67 -9.76
CA ARG A 116 -5.17 -27.67 -10.77
C ARG A 116 -4.87 -26.81 -12.01
N LEU A 117 -4.28 -25.63 -11.82
CA LEU A 117 -4.11 -24.63 -12.90
C LEU A 117 -2.78 -24.76 -13.61
N GLU A 118 -1.71 -25.16 -12.91
CA GLU A 118 -0.35 -25.22 -13.44
C GLU A 118 0.21 -26.65 -13.50
N ASN A 119 -0.56 -27.67 -13.14
CA ASN A 119 -0.15 -29.06 -13.06
C ASN A 119 1.10 -29.28 -12.15
N TRP A 120 1.24 -28.44 -11.12
CA TRP A 120 2.29 -28.68 -10.14
C TRP A 120 1.91 -29.88 -9.28
N ASP A 121 2.91 -30.72 -8.96
CA ASP A 121 2.70 -31.70 -7.90
C ASP A 121 2.52 -31.01 -6.55
N GLU A 122 1.85 -31.69 -5.63
CA GLU A 122 1.50 -31.12 -4.32
C GLU A 122 2.73 -30.72 -3.51
N GLU A 123 3.81 -31.51 -3.57
CA GLU A 123 5.05 -31.27 -2.84
C GLU A 123 5.72 -29.99 -3.31
N LYS A 124 5.84 -29.81 -4.62
CA LYS A 124 6.35 -28.58 -5.23
C LYS A 124 5.54 -27.34 -4.85
N ALA A 125 4.21 -27.42 -4.88
CA ALA A 125 3.34 -26.32 -4.52
C ALA A 125 3.45 -25.98 -3.02
N LYS A 126 3.59 -27.00 -2.17
CA LYS A 126 3.79 -26.86 -0.73
C LYS A 126 5.14 -26.23 -0.39
N ASP A 127 6.21 -26.68 -1.01
CA ASP A 127 7.55 -26.12 -0.84
C ASP A 127 7.56 -24.64 -1.28
N HIS A 128 6.92 -24.32 -2.39
CA HIS A 128 6.79 -22.95 -2.85
C HIS A 128 6.07 -22.09 -1.80
N PHE A 129 4.97 -22.57 -1.25
CA PHE A 129 4.26 -21.85 -0.19
C PHE A 129 5.16 -21.60 1.03
N TYR A 130 5.80 -22.61 1.55
CA TYR A 130 6.65 -22.49 2.73
C TYR A 130 7.86 -21.57 2.53
N ASN A 131 8.43 -21.56 1.34
CA ASN A 131 9.58 -20.73 1.03
C ASN A 131 9.22 -19.25 0.86
N TYR A 132 8.01 -18.91 0.39
CA TYR A 132 7.69 -17.54 0.00
C TYR A 132 6.58 -16.89 0.84
N ALA A 133 5.57 -17.63 1.30
CA ALA A 133 4.48 -17.04 2.06
C ALA A 133 4.93 -16.25 3.30
N PRO A 134 5.91 -16.72 4.11
CA PRO A 134 6.38 -15.98 5.28
C PRO A 134 6.98 -14.62 4.96
N MET A 135 7.44 -14.42 3.72
CA MET A 135 7.99 -13.14 3.27
C MET A 135 6.91 -12.08 3.03
N HIS A 136 5.69 -12.51 2.82
CA HIS A 136 4.56 -11.64 2.45
C HIS A 136 3.46 -11.60 3.50
N GLU A 137 3.46 -12.52 4.45
CA GLU A 137 2.46 -12.55 5.52
C GLU A 137 2.51 -11.28 6.36
N ILE A 138 1.33 -10.78 6.69
CA ILE A 138 1.13 -9.70 7.64
C ILE A 138 0.14 -10.17 8.71
N GLU A 139 0.39 -9.84 9.98
CA GLU A 139 -0.47 -10.26 11.10
C GLU A 139 -1.78 -9.46 11.11
N ASN A 140 -1.66 -8.15 10.89
CA ASN A 140 -2.77 -7.21 10.91
C ASN A 140 -2.44 -6.03 9.98
N GLU A 141 -3.41 -5.59 9.21
CA GLU A 141 -3.22 -4.55 8.18
C GLU A 141 -2.77 -3.21 8.78
N LEU A 142 -3.40 -2.79 9.89
CA LEU A 142 -3.11 -1.50 10.52
C LEU A 142 -1.74 -1.50 11.18
N ASP A 143 -1.46 -2.53 11.99
CA ASP A 143 -0.19 -2.66 12.70
C ASP A 143 0.97 -2.78 11.73
N PHE A 144 0.78 -3.57 10.66
CA PHE A 144 1.81 -3.75 9.65
C PHE A 144 2.15 -2.44 8.94
N VAL A 145 1.15 -1.72 8.41
CA VAL A 145 1.40 -0.50 7.63
C VAL A 145 2.04 0.60 8.47
N VAL A 146 1.64 0.72 9.74
CA VAL A 146 2.25 1.69 10.66
C VAL A 146 3.70 1.31 10.99
N ASN A 147 3.97 0.05 11.30
CA ASN A 147 5.33 -0.41 11.57
C ASN A 147 6.24 -0.28 10.33
N GLU A 148 5.73 -0.57 9.15
CA GLU A 148 6.47 -0.43 7.90
C GLU A 148 6.72 1.06 7.59
N SER A 149 5.78 1.96 7.86
CA SER A 149 5.99 3.40 7.71
C SER A 149 7.05 3.92 8.68
N LYS A 150 7.06 3.46 9.94
CA LYS A 150 8.10 3.80 10.93
C LYS A 150 9.48 3.28 10.49
N ARG A 151 9.54 2.05 9.94
CA ARG A 151 10.76 1.48 9.39
C ARG A 151 11.35 2.33 8.27
N LEU A 152 10.50 2.72 7.32
CA LEU A 152 10.91 3.55 6.18
C LEU A 152 11.31 4.97 6.61
N SER A 153 10.55 5.60 7.50
CA SER A 153 10.90 6.93 8.06
C SER A 153 12.27 6.91 8.76
N LYS A 154 12.58 5.83 9.47
CA LYS A 154 13.91 5.67 10.09
C LYS A 154 15.01 5.47 9.06
N ARG A 155 14.71 4.75 7.98
CA ARG A 155 15.69 4.47 6.91
C ARG A 155 15.96 5.68 6.02
N TYR A 156 14.94 6.46 5.73
CA TYR A 156 14.99 7.62 4.85
C TYR A 156 14.56 8.88 5.60
N ALA A 157 15.43 9.36 6.49
CA ALA A 157 15.12 10.44 7.45
C ALA A 157 14.69 11.78 6.82
N GLY A 158 15.02 12.02 5.53
CA GLY A 158 14.59 13.21 4.80
C GLY A 158 13.24 13.06 4.09
N ILE A 159 12.59 11.90 4.19
CA ILE A 159 11.35 11.58 3.47
C ILE A 159 10.17 11.54 4.45
N VAL A 160 9.05 12.15 4.07
CA VAL A 160 7.80 12.06 4.82
C VAL A 160 7.09 10.76 4.45
N VAL A 161 6.91 9.86 5.41
CA VAL A 161 6.24 8.57 5.20
C VAL A 161 4.93 8.55 5.97
N VAL A 162 3.82 8.31 5.27
CA VAL A 162 2.46 8.37 5.84
C VAL A 162 1.72 7.06 5.61
N PRO A 163 1.25 6.38 6.67
CA PRO A 163 0.32 5.27 6.53
C PRO A 163 -1.12 5.79 6.35
N LEU A 164 -1.81 5.25 5.35
CA LEU A 164 -3.23 5.46 5.13
C LEU A 164 -3.98 4.12 5.08
N TYR A 165 -5.28 4.17 5.25
CA TYR A 165 -6.15 3.01 5.20
C TYR A 165 -7.23 3.20 4.12
N TYR A 166 -7.34 2.23 3.21
CA TYR A 166 -8.35 2.21 2.17
C TYR A 166 -9.50 1.30 2.58
N THR A 167 -10.70 1.84 2.65
CA THR A 167 -11.93 1.06 2.87
C THR A 167 -12.50 0.62 1.53
N LEU A 168 -12.64 -0.70 1.34
CA LEU A 168 -13.07 -1.28 0.06
C LEU A 168 -14.51 -0.88 -0.29
N ASP A 169 -15.42 -0.92 0.66
CA ASP A 169 -16.84 -0.63 0.44
C ASP A 169 -17.09 0.85 0.09
N GLU A 170 -16.34 1.75 0.72
CA GLU A 170 -16.50 3.19 0.54
C GLU A 170 -15.59 3.75 -0.58
N ASN A 171 -14.60 2.97 -1.02
CA ASN A 171 -13.54 3.40 -1.96
C ASN A 171 -12.81 4.68 -1.47
N ARG A 172 -12.57 4.79 -0.16
CA ARG A 172 -12.00 5.98 0.48
C ARG A 172 -10.68 5.71 1.16
N LEU A 173 -9.84 6.73 1.15
CA LEU A 173 -8.63 6.81 1.97
C LEU A 173 -8.99 7.44 3.32
N ASN A 174 -8.53 6.83 4.39
CA ASN A 174 -8.72 7.26 5.75
C ASN A 174 -7.38 7.37 6.47
N LEU A 175 -7.34 8.15 7.56
CA LEU A 175 -6.17 8.26 8.40
C LEU A 175 -6.09 7.08 9.36
N ILE A 176 -4.88 6.84 9.87
CA ILE A 176 -4.62 5.92 10.97
C ILE A 176 -4.13 6.75 12.15
N SER A 177 -4.84 6.71 13.27
CA SER A 177 -4.38 7.28 14.55
C SER A 177 -3.76 6.19 15.43
N GLU A 178 -2.67 6.54 16.09
CA GLU A 178 -2.06 5.71 17.13
C GLU A 178 -2.87 5.75 18.43
#